data_2ba284f11fe70dbd46489652af35637a
#
_entry.id   2ba284f11fe70dbd46489652af35637a
#
_cell.length_a   1.000
_cell.length_b   1.000
_cell.length_c   1.000
_cell.angle_alpha   90.00
_cell.angle_beta   90.00
_cell.angle_gamma   90.00
#
_symmetry.space_group_name_H-M   'P 1'
#
loop_
_entity.id
_entity.type
_entity.pdbx_description
1 polymer ?
#
loop_
_entity_poly.entity_id
_entity_poly.type
_entity_poly.pdbx_seq_one_letter_code
_entity_poly.pdbx_strand_id
1 'polypeptide(L)'
;MSLSLNHVIQQASRVILGKERQIRMALACLLARGHLLIEDLPGVGKTTLAHVLARSLGLQFHRIQFTSDMLPADILGVSIYERDSGTFKFHPGPIFSQLILADEVNRATPKTQSALLEAMEEHQVTAEGETRRLPEPFFVVATQNPSHQVGTFPLPESQLDRFQMRIELGYPDRDAERALLQGVERRDMIAALEPCLNPGELVELQQNVKRVHVAPALFDYIQAIVEHSRRSPEFVTGLSPRAALALTACARAWAMIEGRDHVLPEDVQAVLPGVATHRLHPVVNGVRRTSSDIAVGLVEAVPIP
;
A
#
# COMPACT_ATOMS: atom_id res chain seq x y z
N MET A 1 -5.70 12.32 -18.80
CA MET A 1 -5.11 11.33 -17.87
C MET A 1 -4.43 11.97 -16.66
N SER A 2 -3.44 12.83 -16.82
CA SER A 2 -2.79 13.55 -15.69
C SER A 2 -3.75 14.43 -14.89
N LEU A 3 -4.73 15.07 -15.52
CA LEU A 3 -5.72 15.93 -14.85
C LEU A 3 -6.56 15.19 -13.82
N SER A 4 -7.02 13.97 -14.10
CA SER A 4 -7.84 13.19 -13.16
C SER A 4 -7.04 12.74 -11.94
N LEU A 5 -5.77 12.29 -12.13
CA LEU A 5 -4.89 11.93 -11.02
C LEU A 5 -4.53 13.14 -10.15
N ASN A 6 -4.32 14.30 -10.76
CA ASN A 6 -4.09 15.54 -10.02
C ASN A 6 -5.33 15.96 -9.21
N HIS A 7 -6.54 15.76 -9.73
CA HIS A 7 -7.77 16.00 -8.98
C HIS A 7 -7.88 15.09 -7.77
N VAL A 8 -7.55 13.80 -7.91
CA VAL A 8 -7.51 12.85 -6.77
C VAL A 8 -6.53 13.35 -5.71
N ILE A 9 -5.32 13.76 -6.10
CA ILE A 9 -4.30 14.25 -5.16
C ILE A 9 -4.77 15.53 -4.47
N GLN A 10 -5.28 16.51 -5.22
CA GLN A 10 -5.79 17.75 -4.68
C GLN A 10 -6.96 17.53 -3.71
N GLN A 11 -7.91 16.68 -4.09
CA GLN A 11 -9.05 16.33 -3.24
C GLN A 11 -8.60 15.64 -1.96
N ALA A 12 -7.68 14.68 -2.05
CA ALA A 12 -7.10 14.01 -0.89
C ALA A 12 -6.32 14.97 0.01
N SER A 13 -5.55 15.89 -0.57
CA SER A 13 -4.74 16.87 0.18
C SER A 13 -5.58 17.90 0.96
N ARG A 14 -6.82 18.15 0.55
CA ARG A 14 -7.76 18.99 1.32
C ARG A 14 -8.21 18.33 2.62
N VAL A 15 -8.27 17.00 2.64
CA VAL A 15 -8.68 16.22 3.81
C VAL A 15 -7.47 15.84 4.67
N ILE A 16 -6.37 15.46 4.03
CA ILE A 16 -5.13 14.99 4.69
C ILE A 16 -4.06 16.04 4.51
N LEU A 17 -4.02 16.97 5.46
CA LEU A 17 -3.19 18.16 5.38
C LEU A 17 -1.69 17.84 5.54
N GLY A 18 -0.85 18.47 4.73
CA GLY A 18 0.61 18.37 4.82
C GLY A 18 1.19 17.01 4.42
N LYS A 19 0.40 16.13 3.76
CA LYS A 19 0.81 14.75 3.43
C LYS A 19 0.73 14.42 1.94
N GLU A 20 0.92 15.42 1.07
CA GLU A 20 0.80 15.23 -0.38
C GLU A 20 1.73 14.15 -0.91
N ARG A 21 2.99 14.08 -0.42
CA ARG A 21 3.93 13.04 -0.82
C ARG A 21 3.41 11.64 -0.51
N GLN A 22 2.86 11.44 0.69
CA GLN A 22 2.29 10.15 1.10
C GLN A 22 1.05 9.77 0.28
N ILE A 23 0.22 10.74 -0.07
CA ILE A 23 -0.92 10.56 -0.97
C ILE A 23 -0.44 10.10 -2.35
N ARG A 24 0.57 10.77 -2.92
CA ARG A 24 1.20 10.40 -4.20
C ARG A 24 1.80 9.00 -4.16
N MET A 25 2.50 8.64 -3.07
CA MET A 25 3.07 7.30 -2.86
C MET A 25 1.96 6.22 -2.81
N ALA A 26 0.89 6.46 -2.05
CA ALA A 26 -0.24 5.55 -1.96
C ALA A 26 -0.93 5.38 -3.32
N LEU A 27 -1.11 6.47 -4.07
CA LEU A 27 -1.67 6.43 -5.42
C LEU A 27 -0.75 5.71 -6.40
N ALA A 28 0.57 5.93 -6.34
CA ALA A 28 1.55 5.21 -7.17
C ALA A 28 1.54 3.70 -6.88
N CYS A 29 1.44 3.30 -5.61
CA CYS A 29 1.29 1.92 -5.19
C CYS A 29 0.04 1.26 -5.81
N LEU A 30 -1.11 1.95 -5.75
CA LEU A 30 -2.38 1.47 -6.29
C LEU A 30 -2.34 1.39 -7.83
N LEU A 31 -1.78 2.40 -8.50
CA LEU A 31 -1.60 2.40 -9.96
C LEU A 31 -0.64 1.30 -10.43
N ALA A 32 0.36 0.95 -9.62
CA ALA A 32 1.24 -0.19 -9.84
C ALA A 32 0.58 -1.55 -9.53
N ARG A 33 -0.73 -1.58 -9.19
CA ARG A 33 -1.50 -2.78 -8.78
C ARG A 33 -0.95 -3.46 -7.52
N GLY A 34 -0.26 -2.70 -6.67
CA GLY A 34 0.32 -3.21 -5.43
C GLY A 34 -0.56 -2.96 -4.22
N HIS A 35 -0.20 -3.55 -3.09
CA HIS A 35 -0.81 -3.35 -1.79
C HIS A 35 0.06 -2.48 -0.90
N LEU A 36 -0.55 -1.65 -0.07
CA LEU A 36 0.11 -0.65 0.76
C LEU A 36 0.15 -1.07 2.22
N LEU A 37 1.31 -0.95 2.85
CA LEU A 37 1.46 -1.04 4.30
C LEU A 37 1.65 0.36 4.88
N ILE A 38 0.88 0.72 5.89
CA ILE A 38 1.07 1.95 6.66
C ILE A 38 1.50 1.55 8.08
N GLU A 39 2.76 1.79 8.39
CA GLU A 39 3.30 1.56 9.73
C GLU A 39 3.51 2.90 10.42
N ASP A 40 2.70 3.16 11.46
CA ASP A 40 2.73 4.45 12.12
C ASP A 40 2.00 4.43 13.48
N LEU A 41 2.20 5.49 14.25
CA LEU A 41 1.49 5.71 15.51
C LEU A 41 -0.02 5.77 15.33
N PRO A 42 -0.80 5.45 16.37
CA PRO A 42 -2.26 5.65 16.35
C PRO A 42 -2.63 7.13 16.18
N GLY A 43 -3.75 7.39 15.49
CA GLY A 43 -4.30 8.75 15.39
C GLY A 43 -3.73 9.66 14.31
N VAL A 44 -2.74 9.23 13.52
CA VAL A 44 -2.11 10.06 12.47
C VAL A 44 -2.89 10.13 11.14
N GLY A 45 -4.07 9.49 11.04
CA GLY A 45 -4.93 9.59 9.85
C GLY A 45 -4.83 8.43 8.87
N LYS A 46 -4.33 7.25 9.27
CA LYS A 46 -4.23 6.04 8.42
C LYS A 46 -5.57 5.63 7.80
N THR A 47 -6.61 5.55 8.64
CA THR A 47 -7.98 5.23 8.21
C THR A 47 -8.55 6.30 7.28
N THR A 48 -8.26 7.57 7.56
CA THR A 48 -8.66 8.72 6.75
C THR A 48 -8.10 8.61 5.34
N LEU A 49 -6.80 8.26 5.19
CA LEU A 49 -6.15 8.10 3.88
C LEU A 49 -6.83 7.01 3.04
N ALA A 50 -7.08 5.83 3.63
CA ALA A 50 -7.75 4.74 2.91
C ALA A 50 -9.16 5.13 2.46
N HIS A 51 -9.94 5.80 3.32
CA HIS A 51 -11.29 6.27 3.00
C HIS A 51 -11.30 7.31 1.89
N VAL A 52 -10.40 8.30 1.97
CA VAL A 52 -10.29 9.36 0.95
C VAL A 52 -9.92 8.77 -0.40
N LEU A 53 -8.94 7.85 -0.44
CA LEU A 53 -8.58 7.16 -1.69
C LEU A 53 -9.77 6.38 -2.26
N ALA A 54 -10.47 5.61 -1.44
CA ALA A 54 -11.63 4.84 -1.89
C ALA A 54 -12.71 5.75 -2.49
N ARG A 55 -13.05 6.83 -1.80
CA ARG A 55 -14.07 7.80 -2.27
C ARG A 55 -13.64 8.51 -3.55
N SER A 56 -12.42 9.05 -3.58
CA SER A 56 -11.91 9.78 -4.75
C SER A 56 -11.77 8.90 -5.99
N LEU A 57 -11.55 7.60 -5.82
CA LEU A 57 -11.39 6.62 -6.90
C LEU A 57 -12.69 5.86 -7.21
N GLY A 58 -13.80 6.16 -6.55
CA GLY A 58 -15.09 5.52 -6.76
C GLY A 58 -15.13 4.03 -6.42
N LEU A 59 -14.27 3.58 -5.48
CA LEU A 59 -14.11 2.17 -5.11
C LEU A 59 -15.04 1.75 -3.97
N GLN A 60 -15.55 0.53 -4.05
CA GLN A 60 -16.22 -0.11 -2.91
C GLN A 60 -15.20 -0.32 -1.79
N PHE A 61 -15.49 0.27 -0.63
CA PHE A 61 -14.62 0.29 0.54
C PHE A 61 -15.16 -0.59 1.65
N HIS A 62 -14.26 -1.40 2.26
CA HIS A 62 -14.56 -2.09 3.50
C HIS A 62 -13.39 -1.96 4.49
N ARG A 63 -13.71 -1.70 5.76
CA ARG A 63 -12.75 -1.69 6.85
C ARG A 63 -12.88 -2.97 7.66
N ILE A 64 -11.77 -3.67 7.84
CA ILE A 64 -11.65 -4.86 8.69
C ILE A 64 -10.74 -4.46 9.86
N GLN A 65 -11.28 -4.43 11.07
CA GLN A 65 -10.50 -4.23 12.29
C GLN A 65 -9.99 -5.59 12.76
N PHE A 66 -8.68 -5.81 12.70
CA PHE A 66 -8.07 -7.07 13.10
C PHE A 66 -7.98 -7.20 14.62
N THR A 67 -8.34 -8.38 15.13
CA THR A 67 -8.30 -8.75 16.56
C THR A 67 -7.72 -10.15 16.74
N SER A 68 -7.27 -10.46 17.94
CA SER A 68 -6.63 -11.75 18.25
C SER A 68 -7.55 -12.97 18.14
N ASP A 69 -8.85 -12.77 18.20
CA ASP A 69 -9.89 -13.81 18.13
C ASP A 69 -10.48 -13.99 16.72
N MET A 70 -10.12 -13.09 15.77
CA MET A 70 -10.59 -13.14 14.38
C MET A 70 -10.11 -14.41 13.67
N LEU A 71 -11.03 -15.05 12.95
CA LEU A 71 -10.77 -16.23 12.12
C LEU A 71 -10.64 -15.88 10.64
N PRO A 72 -9.96 -16.71 9.84
CA PRO A 72 -9.91 -16.52 8.38
C PRO A 72 -11.30 -16.41 7.73
N ALA A 73 -12.29 -17.16 8.21
CA ALA A 73 -13.66 -17.12 7.70
C ALA A 73 -14.34 -15.75 7.85
N ASP A 74 -13.97 -14.98 8.88
CA ASP A 74 -14.51 -13.63 9.10
C ASP A 74 -14.05 -12.64 8.00
N ILE A 75 -12.95 -12.96 7.34
CA ILE A 75 -12.38 -12.16 6.23
C ILE A 75 -12.85 -12.71 4.88
N LEU A 76 -12.73 -14.03 4.70
CA LEU A 76 -12.94 -14.68 3.41
C LEU A 76 -14.41 -14.97 3.11
N GLY A 77 -15.24 -15.14 4.15
CA GLY A 77 -16.60 -15.59 4.04
C GLY A 77 -16.76 -17.06 4.44
N VAL A 78 -18.01 -17.50 4.49
CA VAL A 78 -18.40 -18.82 5.00
C VAL A 78 -19.65 -19.32 4.29
N SER A 79 -19.78 -20.63 4.07
CA SER A 79 -21.04 -21.22 3.62
C SER A 79 -21.96 -21.48 4.81
N ILE A 80 -23.20 -21.02 4.67
CA ILE A 80 -24.26 -21.20 5.64
C ILE A 80 -25.32 -22.13 5.05
N TYR A 81 -25.76 -23.11 5.82
CA TYR A 81 -26.85 -23.99 5.40
C TYR A 81 -28.17 -23.22 5.46
N GLU A 82 -28.80 -23.02 4.28
CA GLU A 82 -30.12 -22.42 4.16
C GLU A 82 -31.20 -23.51 4.26
N ARG A 83 -31.99 -23.46 5.31
CA ARG A 83 -33.05 -24.46 5.57
C ARG A 83 -34.13 -24.48 4.49
N ASP A 84 -34.45 -23.31 3.92
CA ASP A 84 -35.50 -23.15 2.93
C ASP A 84 -35.15 -23.79 1.58
N SER A 85 -33.86 -23.70 1.20
CA SER A 85 -33.35 -24.29 -0.05
C SER A 85 -32.74 -25.68 0.15
N GLY A 86 -32.47 -26.08 1.38
CA GLY A 86 -31.80 -27.34 1.71
C GLY A 86 -30.36 -27.43 1.24
N THR A 87 -29.74 -26.29 0.94
CA THR A 87 -28.39 -26.19 0.35
C THR A 87 -27.47 -25.28 1.16
N PHE A 88 -26.15 -25.50 1.01
CA PHE A 88 -25.17 -24.55 1.50
C PHE A 88 -25.03 -23.40 0.53
N LYS A 89 -25.08 -22.17 1.06
CA LYS A 89 -24.87 -20.95 0.29
C LYS A 89 -23.69 -20.17 0.85
N PHE A 90 -22.75 -19.81 -0.03
CA PHE A 90 -21.60 -19.02 0.33
C PHE A 90 -21.98 -17.56 0.58
N HIS A 91 -21.65 -17.08 1.74
CA HIS A 91 -21.76 -15.67 2.12
C HIS A 91 -20.38 -15.03 2.01
N PRO A 92 -20.14 -14.16 0.99
CA PRO A 92 -18.85 -13.52 0.79
C PRO A 92 -18.46 -12.67 2.01
N GLY A 93 -17.20 -12.81 2.44
CA GLY A 93 -16.63 -11.96 3.46
C GLY A 93 -16.25 -10.57 2.93
N PRO A 94 -15.80 -9.69 3.82
CA PRO A 94 -15.42 -8.31 3.48
C PRO A 94 -14.28 -8.21 2.47
N ILE A 95 -13.49 -9.28 2.27
CA ILE A 95 -12.40 -9.34 1.29
C ILE A 95 -12.89 -9.11 -0.16
N PHE A 96 -14.16 -9.35 -0.44
CA PHE A 96 -14.76 -9.15 -1.77
C PHE A 96 -15.13 -7.69 -2.06
N SER A 97 -14.43 -6.72 -1.47
CA SER A 97 -14.53 -5.31 -1.79
C SER A 97 -13.31 -4.84 -2.57
N GLN A 98 -13.42 -3.74 -3.31
CA GLN A 98 -12.35 -3.25 -4.18
C GLN A 98 -11.19 -2.61 -3.43
N LEU A 99 -11.46 -1.90 -2.33
CA LEU A 99 -10.46 -1.37 -1.42
C LEU A 99 -10.75 -1.82 0.00
N ILE A 100 -9.81 -2.58 0.55
CA ILE A 100 -9.86 -3.08 1.92
C ILE A 100 -8.89 -2.27 2.78
N LEU A 101 -9.38 -1.75 3.89
CA LEU A 101 -8.54 -1.30 4.99
C LEU A 101 -8.42 -2.43 6.01
N ALA A 102 -7.28 -3.13 6.01
CA ALA A 102 -6.93 -4.12 7.02
C ALA A 102 -6.26 -3.40 8.20
N ASP A 103 -7.08 -2.98 9.18
CA ASP A 103 -6.63 -2.12 10.27
C ASP A 103 -6.05 -2.95 11.42
N GLU A 104 -4.83 -2.60 11.87
CA GLU A 104 -4.06 -3.30 12.91
C GLU A 104 -3.82 -4.80 12.60
N VAL A 105 -3.38 -5.10 11.37
CA VAL A 105 -3.20 -6.49 10.88
C VAL A 105 -2.32 -7.34 11.78
N ASN A 106 -1.35 -6.75 12.47
CA ASN A 106 -0.45 -7.42 13.41
C ASN A 106 -1.13 -7.81 14.74
N ARG A 107 -2.41 -7.52 14.96
CA ARG A 107 -3.18 -8.01 16.12
C ARG A 107 -3.80 -9.40 15.88
N ALA A 108 -4.02 -9.76 14.63
CA ALA A 108 -4.58 -11.08 14.32
C ALA A 108 -3.54 -12.20 14.40
N THR A 109 -4.02 -13.42 14.56
CA THR A 109 -3.16 -14.60 14.56
C THR A 109 -2.45 -14.77 13.20
N PRO A 110 -1.28 -15.44 13.15
CA PRO A 110 -0.58 -15.72 11.90
C PRO A 110 -1.44 -16.44 10.85
N LYS A 111 -2.37 -17.28 11.27
CA LYS A 111 -3.31 -17.99 10.37
C LYS A 111 -4.22 -16.99 9.64
N THR A 112 -4.76 -16.03 10.37
CA THR A 112 -5.67 -15.01 9.83
C THR A 112 -4.91 -14.01 8.94
N GLN A 113 -3.69 -13.62 9.35
CA GLN A 113 -2.80 -12.81 8.50
C GLN A 113 -2.48 -13.51 7.18
N SER A 114 -2.14 -14.81 7.22
CA SER A 114 -1.82 -15.60 6.02
C SER A 114 -2.98 -15.66 5.04
N ALA A 115 -4.22 -15.78 5.52
CA ALA A 115 -5.41 -15.78 4.67
C ALA A 115 -5.59 -14.46 3.87
N LEU A 116 -5.39 -13.31 4.53
CA LEU A 116 -5.40 -12.02 3.86
C LEU A 116 -4.29 -11.91 2.80
N LEU A 117 -3.07 -12.28 3.18
CA LEU A 117 -1.89 -12.15 2.33
C LEU A 117 -1.90 -13.10 1.14
N GLU A 118 -2.51 -14.28 1.28
CA GLU A 118 -2.76 -15.21 0.17
C GLU A 118 -3.76 -14.60 -0.83
N ALA A 119 -4.87 -14.08 -0.34
CA ALA A 119 -5.86 -13.40 -1.17
C ALA A 119 -5.28 -12.19 -1.91
N MET A 120 -4.37 -11.44 -1.28
CA MET A 120 -3.64 -10.33 -1.92
C MET A 120 -2.77 -10.79 -3.09
N GLU A 121 -2.07 -11.90 -2.96
CA GLU A 121 -1.16 -12.40 -3.98
C GLU A 121 -1.88 -13.09 -5.13
N GLU A 122 -2.85 -13.95 -4.80
CA GLU A 122 -3.55 -14.79 -5.76
C GLU A 122 -4.73 -14.08 -6.47
N HIS A 123 -5.18 -12.92 -5.95
CA HIS A 123 -6.39 -12.22 -6.40
C HIS A 123 -7.64 -13.10 -6.44
N GLN A 124 -7.66 -14.12 -5.61
CA GLN A 124 -8.75 -15.08 -5.47
C GLN A 124 -8.76 -15.67 -4.07
N VAL A 125 -9.88 -16.26 -3.71
CA VAL A 125 -10.09 -16.97 -2.45
C VAL A 125 -10.56 -18.39 -2.74
N THR A 126 -9.91 -19.39 -2.17
CA THR A 126 -10.39 -20.77 -2.21
C THR A 126 -10.98 -21.11 -0.85
N ALA A 127 -12.28 -21.32 -0.82
CA ALA A 127 -13.02 -21.74 0.37
C ALA A 127 -13.93 -22.93 0.01
N GLU A 128 -13.88 -23.97 0.83
CA GLU A 128 -14.72 -25.17 0.70
C GLU A 128 -14.62 -25.86 -0.67
N GLY A 129 -13.41 -25.84 -1.26
CA GLY A 129 -13.14 -26.46 -2.57
C GLY A 129 -13.53 -25.62 -3.78
N GLU A 130 -14.11 -24.44 -3.58
CA GLU A 130 -14.44 -23.53 -4.67
C GLU A 130 -13.50 -22.30 -4.67
N THR A 131 -13.01 -21.95 -5.85
CA THR A 131 -12.18 -20.76 -6.06
C THR A 131 -13.02 -19.62 -6.60
N ARG A 132 -12.99 -18.48 -5.90
CA ARG A 132 -13.74 -17.26 -6.22
C ARG A 132 -12.78 -16.12 -6.45
N ARG A 133 -12.89 -15.45 -7.60
CA ARG A 133 -12.07 -14.29 -7.93
C ARG A 133 -12.47 -13.08 -7.09
N LEU A 134 -11.48 -12.30 -6.69
CA LEU A 134 -11.69 -10.99 -6.08
C LEU A 134 -12.06 -9.94 -7.15
N PRO A 135 -12.70 -8.83 -6.75
CA PRO A 135 -13.07 -7.77 -7.69
C PRO A 135 -11.84 -7.10 -8.31
N GLU A 136 -12.00 -6.52 -9.50
CA GLU A 136 -10.99 -5.64 -10.11
C GLU A 136 -11.53 -4.19 -10.17
N PRO A 137 -10.70 -3.21 -9.78
CA PRO A 137 -9.40 -3.36 -9.12
C PRO A 137 -9.54 -3.90 -7.69
N PHE A 138 -8.51 -4.55 -7.18
CA PHE A 138 -8.43 -5.01 -5.79
C PHE A 138 -7.20 -4.42 -5.13
N PHE A 139 -7.40 -3.71 -4.02
CA PHE A 139 -6.34 -3.01 -3.30
C PHE A 139 -6.51 -3.14 -1.79
N VAL A 140 -5.44 -3.52 -1.12
CA VAL A 140 -5.39 -3.59 0.34
C VAL A 140 -4.47 -2.51 0.88
N VAL A 141 -5.00 -1.72 1.80
CA VAL A 141 -4.24 -0.86 2.70
C VAL A 141 -4.20 -1.55 4.05
N ALA A 142 -3.07 -2.14 4.41
CA ALA A 142 -2.88 -2.69 5.74
C ALA A 142 -2.27 -1.65 6.66
N THR A 143 -2.72 -1.60 7.92
CA THR A 143 -2.06 -0.79 8.94
C THR A 143 -1.45 -1.69 10.01
N GLN A 144 -0.32 -1.27 10.53
CA GLN A 144 0.23 -1.84 11.74
C GLN A 144 0.75 -0.72 12.66
N ASN A 145 0.63 -0.94 13.95
CA ASN A 145 1.29 -0.11 14.94
C ASN A 145 2.72 -0.64 15.12
N PRO A 146 3.68 0.22 15.50
CA PRO A 146 5.06 -0.21 15.75
C PRO A 146 5.12 -1.43 16.67
N SER A 147 6.05 -2.35 16.39
CA SER A 147 6.16 -3.71 16.93
C SER A 147 6.37 -3.85 18.44
N HIS A 148 6.36 -2.75 19.19
CA HIS A 148 6.60 -2.75 20.64
C HIS A 148 5.32 -2.88 21.49
N GLN A 149 4.15 -3.04 20.87
CA GLN A 149 2.88 -3.17 21.63
C GLN A 149 2.65 -4.64 22.02
N VAL A 150 2.30 -4.83 23.30
CA VAL A 150 1.92 -6.14 23.85
C VAL A 150 0.69 -6.70 23.13
N GLY A 151 0.70 -7.98 22.80
CA GLY A 151 -0.43 -8.65 22.14
C GLY A 151 -0.44 -8.50 20.62
N THR A 152 0.72 -8.24 19.99
CA THR A 152 0.86 -8.22 18.53
C THR A 152 1.65 -9.43 18.03
N PHE A 153 1.33 -9.87 16.81
CA PHE A 153 2.05 -10.89 16.06
C PHE A 153 2.72 -10.19 14.86
N PRO A 154 4.05 -9.91 14.91
CA PRO A 154 4.72 -9.24 13.82
C PRO A 154 4.64 -10.05 12.53
N LEU A 155 4.47 -9.37 11.41
CA LEU A 155 4.51 -10.00 10.10
C LEU A 155 5.94 -10.49 9.78
N PRO A 156 6.13 -11.76 9.39
CA PRO A 156 7.42 -12.25 8.91
C PRO A 156 7.90 -11.48 7.66
N GLU A 157 9.21 -11.46 7.41
CA GLU A 157 9.82 -10.78 6.25
C GLU A 157 9.21 -11.22 4.92
N SER A 158 8.97 -12.54 4.76
CA SER A 158 8.34 -13.10 3.56
C SER A 158 6.90 -12.61 3.32
N GLN A 159 6.22 -12.20 4.38
CA GLN A 159 4.88 -11.62 4.31
C GLN A 159 4.94 -10.10 4.08
N LEU A 160 5.91 -9.41 4.68
CA LEU A 160 6.17 -7.99 4.40
C LEU A 160 6.53 -7.74 2.93
N ASP A 161 7.28 -8.65 2.29
CA ASP A 161 7.64 -8.54 0.86
C ASP A 161 6.44 -8.58 -0.10
N ARG A 162 5.25 -9.03 0.35
CA ARG A 162 4.01 -9.00 -0.43
C ARG A 162 3.40 -7.59 -0.55
N PHE A 163 3.75 -6.68 0.36
CA PHE A 163 3.35 -5.28 0.22
C PHE A 163 4.27 -4.58 -0.77
N GLN A 164 3.66 -3.93 -1.76
CA GLN A 164 4.38 -3.19 -2.79
C GLN A 164 5.19 -2.03 -2.21
N MET A 165 4.53 -1.27 -1.33
CA MET A 165 5.11 -0.13 -0.62
C MET A 165 4.75 -0.13 0.86
N ARG A 166 5.64 0.44 1.65
CA ARG A 166 5.38 0.89 3.02
C ARG A 166 5.51 2.40 3.09
N ILE A 167 4.59 3.05 3.78
CA ILE A 167 4.66 4.49 4.08
C ILE A 167 4.44 4.76 5.56
N GLU A 168 4.93 5.91 5.98
CA GLU A 168 4.66 6.52 7.28
C GLU A 168 4.01 7.88 7.03
N LEU A 169 2.92 8.19 7.74
CA LEU A 169 2.26 9.49 7.66
C LEU A 169 2.97 10.49 8.58
N GLY A 170 3.36 10.03 9.77
CA GLY A 170 3.93 10.87 10.81
C GLY A 170 2.95 11.92 11.34
N TYR A 171 3.37 12.68 12.32
CA TYR A 171 2.59 13.81 12.83
C TYR A 171 2.43 14.89 11.76
N PRO A 172 1.31 15.63 11.76
CA PRO A 172 1.17 16.82 10.92
C PRO A 172 2.19 17.88 11.35
N ASP A 173 2.58 18.73 10.42
CA ASP A 173 3.33 19.93 10.77
C ASP A 173 2.44 20.93 11.54
N ARG A 174 3.05 21.96 12.09
CA ARG A 174 2.34 22.95 12.95
C ARG A 174 1.17 23.62 12.25
N ASP A 175 1.30 23.92 10.97
CA ASP A 175 0.26 24.62 10.21
C ASP A 175 -0.89 23.67 9.86
N ALA A 176 -0.58 22.45 9.47
CA ALA A 176 -1.55 21.38 9.25
C ALA A 176 -2.30 21.03 10.57
N GLU A 177 -1.59 20.93 11.70
CA GLU A 177 -2.21 20.67 12.99
C GLU A 177 -3.14 21.81 13.41
N ARG A 178 -2.74 23.07 13.23
CA ARG A 178 -3.58 24.22 13.49
C ARG A 178 -4.84 24.21 12.61
N ALA A 179 -4.69 23.89 11.33
CA ALA A 179 -5.82 23.77 10.41
C ALA A 179 -6.76 22.61 10.78
N LEU A 180 -6.23 21.52 11.35
CA LEU A 180 -7.04 20.43 11.92
C LEU A 180 -7.91 20.89 13.09
N LEU A 181 -7.34 21.71 13.98
CA LEU A 181 -8.05 22.23 15.16
C LEU A 181 -9.15 23.25 14.81
N GLN A 182 -8.98 23.96 13.70
CA GLN A 182 -9.91 25.01 13.24
C GLN A 182 -10.93 24.52 12.20
N GLY A 183 -10.72 23.33 11.65
CA GLY A 183 -11.45 22.83 10.49
C GLY A 183 -12.74 22.09 10.82
N VAL A 184 -13.44 21.73 9.74
CA VAL A 184 -14.63 20.86 9.76
C VAL A 184 -14.22 19.42 10.10
N GLU A 185 -15.12 18.64 10.68
CA GLU A 185 -14.88 17.23 10.95
C GLU A 185 -14.49 16.50 9.69
N ARG A 186 -13.41 15.70 9.75
CA ARG A 186 -12.89 14.95 8.60
C ARG A 186 -13.91 13.96 8.02
N ARG A 187 -14.77 13.43 8.89
CA ARG A 187 -15.86 12.52 8.49
C ARG A 187 -16.82 13.20 7.51
N ASP A 188 -17.21 14.43 7.79
CA ASP A 188 -18.13 15.19 6.94
C ASP A 188 -17.47 15.58 5.62
N MET A 189 -16.18 15.96 5.67
CA MET A 189 -15.41 16.23 4.46
C MET A 189 -15.33 15.00 3.56
N ILE A 190 -15.07 13.80 4.12
CA ILE A 190 -15.02 12.56 3.34
C ILE A 190 -16.39 12.21 2.75
N ALA A 191 -17.47 12.41 3.52
CA ALA A 191 -18.83 12.14 3.04
C ALA A 191 -19.21 13.02 1.85
N ALA A 192 -18.68 14.25 1.80
CA ALA A 192 -18.92 15.23 0.72
C ALA A 192 -18.00 15.03 -0.51
N LEU A 193 -17.04 14.07 -0.48
CA LEU A 193 -16.17 13.82 -1.62
C LEU A 193 -16.94 13.15 -2.76
N GLU A 194 -16.80 13.70 -3.94
CA GLU A 194 -17.28 13.09 -5.18
C GLU A 194 -16.16 12.27 -5.86
N PRO A 195 -16.47 11.13 -6.46
CA PRO A 195 -15.48 10.35 -7.19
C PRO A 195 -14.86 11.14 -8.34
N CYS A 196 -13.53 11.18 -8.41
CA CYS A 196 -12.79 11.76 -9.54
C CYS A 196 -12.60 10.77 -10.68
N LEU A 197 -12.72 9.48 -10.39
CA LEU A 197 -12.57 8.35 -11.30
C LEU A 197 -13.61 7.28 -10.96
N ASN A 198 -13.90 6.42 -11.92
CA ASN A 198 -14.63 5.17 -11.70
C ASN A 198 -13.65 3.96 -11.72
N PRO A 199 -14.08 2.77 -11.24
CA PRO A 199 -13.23 1.58 -11.21
C PRO A 199 -12.68 1.16 -12.58
N GLY A 200 -13.45 1.34 -13.65
CA GLY A 200 -13.01 1.01 -15.02
C GLY A 200 -11.89 1.92 -15.50
N GLU A 201 -12.02 3.23 -15.28
CA GLU A 201 -10.98 4.21 -15.60
C GLU A 201 -9.69 3.94 -14.81
N LEU A 202 -9.81 3.52 -13.55
CA LEU A 202 -8.65 3.15 -12.75
C LEU A 202 -7.93 1.92 -13.33
N VAL A 203 -8.67 0.89 -13.78
CA VAL A 203 -8.08 -0.28 -14.45
C VAL A 203 -7.37 0.11 -15.73
N GLU A 204 -7.93 1.02 -16.53
CA GLU A 204 -7.25 1.55 -17.73
C GLU A 204 -5.96 2.31 -17.38
N LEU A 205 -5.98 3.11 -16.32
CA LEU A 205 -4.76 3.79 -15.84
C LEU A 205 -3.70 2.79 -15.40
N GLN A 206 -4.07 1.73 -14.68
CA GLN A 206 -3.15 0.65 -14.29
C GLN A 206 -2.54 -0.09 -15.50
N GLN A 207 -3.31 -0.25 -16.58
CA GLN A 207 -2.78 -0.80 -17.84
C GLN A 207 -1.82 0.17 -18.53
N ASN A 208 -2.13 1.47 -18.50
CA ASN A 208 -1.29 2.49 -19.10
C ASN A 208 0.04 2.69 -18.36
N VAL A 209 0.09 2.47 -17.03
CA VAL A 209 1.35 2.43 -16.27
C VAL A 209 2.35 1.46 -16.89
N LYS A 210 1.90 0.28 -17.35
CA LYS A 210 2.79 -0.72 -17.99
C LYS A 210 3.42 -0.22 -19.30
N ARG A 211 2.81 0.77 -19.94
CA ARG A 211 3.28 1.37 -21.20
C ARG A 211 4.24 2.52 -21.01
N VAL A 212 4.37 3.05 -19.79
CA VAL A 212 5.36 4.09 -19.49
C VAL A 212 6.75 3.55 -19.79
N HIS A 213 7.48 4.26 -20.63
CA HIS A 213 8.79 3.81 -21.13
C HIS A 213 9.84 3.82 -20.02
N VAL A 214 10.68 2.79 -20.00
CA VAL A 214 11.87 2.68 -19.15
C VAL A 214 13.07 2.43 -20.04
N ALA A 215 14.01 3.37 -20.08
CA ALA A 215 15.22 3.22 -20.86
C ALA A 215 16.11 2.09 -20.32
N PRO A 216 16.90 1.39 -21.17
CA PRO A 216 17.83 0.34 -20.72
C PRO A 216 18.75 0.77 -19.58
N ALA A 217 19.35 1.96 -19.68
CA ALA A 217 20.21 2.53 -18.63
C ALA A 217 19.49 2.64 -17.26
N LEU A 218 18.18 2.85 -17.27
CA LEU A 218 17.42 2.94 -16.03
C LEU A 218 17.16 1.56 -15.41
N PHE A 219 17.04 0.51 -16.21
CA PHE A 219 17.05 -0.86 -15.69
C PHE A 219 18.40 -1.21 -15.07
N ASP A 220 19.52 -0.78 -15.70
CA ASP A 220 20.87 -0.95 -15.15
C ASP A 220 21.00 -0.20 -13.81
N TYR A 221 20.45 1.00 -13.69
CA TYR A 221 20.41 1.76 -12.45
C TYR A 221 19.63 1.04 -11.34
N ILE A 222 18.42 0.55 -11.63
CA ILE A 222 17.61 -0.22 -10.68
C ILE A 222 18.37 -1.50 -10.28
N GLN A 223 19.00 -2.19 -11.22
CA GLN A 223 19.78 -3.40 -10.95
C GLN A 223 20.98 -3.08 -10.05
N ALA A 224 21.67 -1.98 -10.29
CA ALA A 224 22.80 -1.53 -9.46
C ALA A 224 22.37 -1.23 -8.01
N ILE A 225 21.21 -0.59 -7.80
CA ILE A 225 20.63 -0.38 -6.45
C ILE A 225 20.37 -1.72 -5.76
N VAL A 226 19.73 -2.66 -6.45
CA VAL A 226 19.42 -3.98 -5.91
C VAL A 226 20.70 -4.76 -5.58
N GLU A 227 21.68 -4.76 -6.48
CA GLU A 227 22.96 -5.44 -6.29
C GLU A 227 23.75 -4.81 -5.13
N HIS A 228 23.78 -3.48 -5.04
CA HIS A 228 24.40 -2.79 -3.93
C HIS A 228 23.78 -3.23 -2.59
N SER A 229 22.45 -3.28 -2.51
CA SER A 229 21.75 -3.71 -1.27
C SER A 229 22.11 -5.14 -0.85
N ARG A 230 22.43 -6.03 -1.81
CA ARG A 230 22.79 -7.43 -1.56
C ARG A 230 24.25 -7.61 -1.14
N ARG A 231 25.14 -6.70 -1.57
CA ARG A 231 26.58 -6.75 -1.29
C ARG A 231 26.99 -5.91 -0.10
N SER A 232 26.17 -4.93 0.24
CA SER A 232 26.47 -4.03 1.37
C SER A 232 26.47 -4.79 2.69
N PRO A 233 27.53 -4.65 3.53
CA PRO A 233 27.58 -5.23 4.87
C PRO A 233 26.60 -4.53 5.84
N GLU A 234 25.94 -3.48 5.41
CA GLU A 234 24.99 -2.71 6.23
C GLU A 234 23.63 -3.42 6.40
N PHE A 235 23.31 -4.38 5.52
CA PHE A 235 22.06 -5.10 5.53
C PHE A 235 22.25 -6.59 5.80
N VAL A 236 21.36 -7.17 6.59
CA VAL A 236 21.30 -8.62 6.83
C VAL A 236 20.85 -9.34 5.56
N THR A 237 19.88 -8.75 4.85
CA THR A 237 19.32 -9.29 3.61
C THR A 237 19.13 -8.13 2.63
N GLY A 238 19.52 -8.33 1.37
CA GLY A 238 19.31 -7.34 0.31
C GLY A 238 17.94 -7.47 -0.35
N LEU A 239 17.64 -6.56 -1.27
CA LEU A 239 16.37 -6.49 -1.98
C LEU A 239 16.14 -7.75 -2.84
N SER A 240 14.91 -8.29 -2.77
CA SER A 240 14.45 -9.44 -3.54
C SER A 240 14.22 -9.08 -5.02
N PRO A 241 14.12 -10.08 -5.94
CA PRO A 241 13.66 -9.81 -7.31
C PRO A 241 12.27 -9.19 -7.35
N ARG A 242 11.37 -9.55 -6.41
CA ARG A 242 10.05 -8.93 -6.25
C ARG A 242 10.17 -7.43 -5.95
N ALA A 243 11.12 -7.04 -5.10
CA ALA A 243 11.40 -5.63 -4.81
C ALA A 243 11.86 -4.85 -6.05
N ALA A 244 12.70 -5.45 -6.92
CA ALA A 244 13.12 -4.83 -8.17
C ALA A 244 11.95 -4.58 -9.13
N LEU A 245 11.06 -5.57 -9.26
CA LEU A 245 9.83 -5.45 -10.05
C LEU A 245 8.90 -4.38 -9.45
N ALA A 246 8.74 -4.36 -8.12
CA ALA A 246 7.96 -3.37 -7.41
C ALA A 246 8.51 -1.95 -7.65
N LEU A 247 9.84 -1.77 -7.54
CA LEU A 247 10.50 -0.49 -7.77
C LEU A 247 10.25 0.02 -9.20
N THR A 248 10.39 -0.85 -10.20
CA THR A 248 10.13 -0.50 -11.60
C THR A 248 8.66 -0.11 -11.83
N ALA A 249 7.72 -0.89 -11.30
CA ALA A 249 6.29 -0.62 -11.46
C ALA A 249 5.86 0.68 -10.77
N CYS A 250 6.38 0.93 -9.57
CA CYS A 250 6.09 2.16 -8.82
C CYS A 250 6.74 3.39 -9.45
N ALA A 251 7.95 3.29 -10.01
CA ALA A 251 8.58 4.38 -10.74
C ALA A 251 7.80 4.76 -12.00
N ARG A 252 7.29 3.77 -12.75
CA ARG A 252 6.37 4.03 -13.88
C ARG A 252 5.09 4.75 -13.45
N ALA A 253 4.48 4.29 -12.34
CA ALA A 253 3.28 4.92 -11.80
C ALA A 253 3.55 6.36 -11.34
N TRP A 254 4.70 6.59 -10.72
CA TRP A 254 5.13 7.93 -10.31
C TRP A 254 5.34 8.86 -11.50
N ALA A 255 6.06 8.43 -12.54
CA ALA A 255 6.24 9.18 -13.77
C ALA A 255 4.88 9.56 -14.41
N MET A 256 3.92 8.64 -14.43
CA MET A 256 2.55 8.91 -14.92
C MET A 256 1.83 9.96 -14.05
N ILE A 257 1.96 9.92 -12.73
CA ILE A 257 1.39 10.93 -11.82
C ILE A 257 1.99 12.29 -12.13
N GLU A 258 3.30 12.36 -12.43
CA GLU A 258 3.99 13.58 -12.85
C GLU A 258 3.69 13.99 -14.31
N GLY A 259 2.80 13.26 -15.00
CA GLY A 259 2.35 13.58 -16.36
C GLY A 259 3.32 13.18 -17.47
N ARG A 260 4.28 12.30 -17.20
CA ARG A 260 5.28 11.83 -18.15
C ARG A 260 4.96 10.42 -18.67
N ASP A 261 5.40 10.10 -19.87
CA ASP A 261 5.30 8.81 -20.53
C ASP A 261 6.59 7.99 -20.45
N HIS A 262 7.60 8.50 -19.75
CA HIS A 262 8.88 7.85 -19.51
C HIS A 262 9.34 8.08 -18.07
N VAL A 263 10.12 7.11 -17.55
CA VAL A 263 10.67 7.13 -16.20
C VAL A 263 12.01 7.83 -16.18
N LEU A 264 12.22 8.69 -15.17
CA LEU A 264 13.48 9.36 -14.87
C LEU A 264 14.14 8.73 -13.63
N PRO A 265 15.47 8.88 -13.43
CA PRO A 265 16.14 8.45 -12.20
C PRO A 265 15.48 8.97 -10.93
N GLU A 266 15.02 10.21 -10.94
CA GLU A 266 14.32 10.86 -9.83
C GLU A 266 13.00 10.14 -9.45
N ASP A 267 12.33 9.50 -10.39
CA ASP A 267 11.12 8.71 -10.11
C ASP A 267 11.45 7.45 -9.32
N VAL A 268 12.56 6.79 -9.70
CA VAL A 268 13.09 5.64 -8.96
C VAL A 268 13.45 6.06 -7.53
N GLN A 269 14.17 7.17 -7.39
CA GLN A 269 14.59 7.72 -6.10
C GLN A 269 13.38 8.14 -5.25
N ALA A 270 12.34 8.73 -5.85
CA ALA A 270 11.14 9.16 -5.16
C ALA A 270 10.39 7.99 -4.50
N VAL A 271 10.28 6.84 -5.18
CA VAL A 271 9.54 5.68 -4.69
C VAL A 271 10.40 4.68 -3.91
N LEU A 272 11.74 4.75 -4.02
CA LEU A 272 12.67 3.84 -3.35
C LEU A 272 12.43 3.72 -1.84
N PRO A 273 12.21 4.81 -1.07
CA PRO A 273 11.93 4.69 0.36
C PRO A 273 10.73 3.79 0.66
N GLY A 274 9.64 3.96 -0.10
CA GLY A 274 8.43 3.16 0.09
C GLY A 274 8.61 1.70 -0.28
N VAL A 275 9.43 1.39 -1.28
CA VAL A 275 9.64 0.03 -1.77
C VAL A 275 10.69 -0.72 -0.95
N ALA A 276 11.77 -0.06 -0.54
CA ALA A 276 12.94 -0.72 0.02
C ALA A 276 12.90 -0.90 1.55
N THR A 277 12.35 0.07 2.29
CA THR A 277 12.61 0.18 3.72
C THR A 277 12.00 -0.90 4.60
N HIS A 278 10.89 -1.51 4.19
CA HIS A 278 10.28 -2.64 4.90
C HIS A 278 10.87 -3.99 4.51
N ARG A 279 11.78 -4.01 3.55
CA ARG A 279 12.47 -5.20 3.04
C ARG A 279 13.93 -5.29 3.48
N LEU A 280 14.51 -4.14 3.88
CA LEU A 280 15.89 -4.05 4.29
C LEU A 280 15.99 -4.01 5.81
N HIS A 281 16.79 -4.92 6.35
CA HIS A 281 17.06 -4.99 7.78
C HIS A 281 18.50 -4.55 8.03
N PRO A 282 18.71 -3.33 8.58
CA PRO A 282 20.05 -2.86 8.86
C PRO A 282 20.71 -3.71 9.95
N VAL A 283 22.01 -3.99 9.79
CA VAL A 283 22.80 -4.60 10.84
C VAL A 283 22.90 -3.62 12.01
N VAL A 284 22.46 -4.04 13.19
CA VAL A 284 22.37 -3.18 14.37
C VAL A 284 23.76 -2.94 14.95
N ASN A 285 24.40 -1.84 14.57
CA ASN A 285 25.66 -1.37 15.13
C ASN A 285 25.45 -0.20 16.11
N GLY A 286 24.37 -0.23 16.90
CA GLY A 286 24.08 0.79 17.92
C GLY A 286 23.43 2.09 17.42
N VAL A 287 23.38 2.34 16.12
CA VAL A 287 22.72 3.53 15.53
C VAL A 287 21.38 3.10 14.90
N ARG A 288 20.29 3.65 15.40
CA ARG A 288 18.95 3.43 14.83
C ARG A 288 18.85 4.26 13.54
N ARG A 289 18.84 3.61 12.37
CA ARG A 289 18.62 4.28 11.09
C ARG A 289 17.13 4.40 10.82
N THR A 290 16.71 5.57 10.34
CA THR A 290 15.34 5.78 9.87
C THR A 290 15.14 5.18 8.46
N SER A 291 13.89 4.99 8.06
CA SER A 291 13.54 4.59 6.69
C SER A 291 14.13 5.55 5.64
N SER A 292 14.18 6.84 5.98
CA SER A 292 14.78 7.87 5.13
C SER A 292 16.30 7.68 4.99
N ASP A 293 17.01 7.39 6.10
CA ASP A 293 18.48 7.22 6.07
C ASP A 293 18.90 6.03 5.21
N ILE A 294 18.12 4.93 5.25
CA ILE A 294 18.36 3.74 4.43
C ILE A 294 18.22 4.08 2.95
N ALA A 295 17.16 4.78 2.58
CA ALA A 295 16.90 5.13 1.18
C ALA A 295 17.93 6.14 0.65
N VAL A 296 18.29 7.14 1.45
CA VAL A 296 19.34 8.12 1.09
C VAL A 296 20.67 7.40 0.87
N GLY A 297 21.06 6.51 1.78
CA GLY A 297 22.32 5.75 1.64
C GLY A 297 22.37 4.90 0.35
N LEU A 298 21.25 4.29 -0.07
CA LEU A 298 21.18 3.55 -1.32
C LEU A 298 21.32 4.45 -2.55
N VAL A 299 20.67 5.64 -2.53
CA VAL A 299 20.76 6.61 -3.64
C VAL A 299 22.17 7.18 -3.77
N GLU A 300 22.81 7.54 -2.66
CA GLU A 300 24.16 8.10 -2.65
C GLU A 300 25.24 7.10 -3.07
N ALA A 301 25.03 5.82 -2.78
CA ALA A 301 25.98 4.76 -3.10
C ALA A 301 25.97 4.34 -4.58
N VAL A 302 24.90 4.64 -5.33
CA VAL A 302 24.77 4.20 -6.72
C VAL A 302 24.66 5.42 -7.64
N PRO A 303 25.67 5.65 -8.51
CA PRO A 303 25.63 6.79 -9.43
C PRO A 303 24.47 6.66 -10.42
N ILE A 304 23.91 7.80 -10.79
CA ILE A 304 22.93 7.90 -11.87
C ILE A 304 23.64 7.65 -13.20
N PRO A 305 23.05 6.84 -14.10
CA PRO A 305 23.64 6.51 -15.40
C PRO A 305 23.74 7.71 -16.35
#